data_e8c80a960abd42d8b30f10c9d4a5709e
#
_entry.id   e8c80a960abd42d8b30f10c9d4a5709e
#
_cell.length_a   1.000
_cell.length_b   1.000
_cell.length_c   1.000
_cell.angle_alpha   90.00
_cell.angle_beta   90.00
_cell.angle_gamma   90.00
#
_symmetry.space_group_name_H-M   'P 1'
#
loop_
_entity.id
_entity.type
_entity.pdbx_description
1 polymer ?
#
loop_
_entity_poly.entity_id
_entity_poly.type
_entity_poly.pdbx_seq_one_letter_code
_entity_poly.pdbx_strand_id
1 'polypeptide(L)'
;MSTPIRTFKASMGVQWLKAGWAIFKTQPMTFMLMYIFMAVVSLLPLFAPIFHIIAALSGPFLSAGFYLAVINKQINKPIKLADIFEPFAAKGRRLHLFRVGIYQMAGALLLTMVAGVLFSDVATALESVGPNTDPNELIGLIASNISFAEVAVFVIAQSVIMMAFAFVVPQVFFQGEKRIFHAMKCSLAAFYHNMAALSLYGLVVAAFIVASIPLSMIPAIIIMPVAMIGFFVSFQAMFMPIIVEKKENDENANISQSDSGRFDA
;
A
#
# COMPACT_ATOMS: atom_id res chain seq x y z
N MET A 1 5.78 -6.40 22.92
CA MET A 1 4.44 -7.03 22.92
C MET A 1 3.85 -6.78 21.55
N SER A 2 3.46 -7.82 20.82
CA SER A 2 2.79 -7.67 19.52
C SER A 2 1.35 -7.26 19.80
N THR A 3 0.94 -6.09 19.33
CA THR A 3 -0.47 -5.68 19.37
C THR A 3 -1.30 -6.75 18.63
N PRO A 4 -2.37 -7.29 19.21
CA PRO A 4 -3.17 -8.30 18.53
C PRO A 4 -3.77 -7.68 17.25
N ILE A 5 -3.60 -8.38 16.12
CA ILE A 5 -4.16 -7.98 14.83
C ILE A 5 -5.68 -8.18 14.92
N ARG A 6 -6.45 -7.11 14.68
CA ARG A 6 -7.91 -7.19 14.65
C ARG A 6 -8.38 -7.84 13.35
N THR A 7 -9.46 -8.62 13.45
CA THR A 7 -10.10 -9.28 12.32
C THR A 7 -11.42 -8.61 11.96
N PHE A 8 -11.72 -8.51 10.68
CA PHE A 8 -12.88 -7.79 10.16
C PHE A 8 -13.69 -8.63 9.19
N LYS A 9 -15.00 -8.35 9.09
CA LYS A 9 -15.88 -8.93 8.08
C LYS A 9 -15.55 -8.39 6.69
N ALA A 10 -15.86 -9.13 5.63
CA ALA A 10 -15.62 -8.74 4.25
C ALA A 10 -16.13 -7.33 3.89
N SER A 11 -17.33 -6.95 4.40
CA SER A 11 -17.94 -5.65 4.14
C SER A 11 -17.08 -4.44 4.57
N MET A 12 -16.11 -4.64 5.47
CA MET A 12 -15.19 -3.58 5.89
C MET A 12 -14.29 -3.10 4.76
N GLY A 13 -13.98 -3.96 3.77
CA GLY A 13 -13.20 -3.55 2.60
C GLY A 13 -13.84 -2.38 1.86
N VAL A 14 -15.16 -2.41 1.66
CA VAL A 14 -15.90 -1.29 1.04
C VAL A 14 -15.97 -0.08 1.97
N GLN A 15 -16.08 -0.29 3.28
CA GLN A 15 -16.12 0.81 4.25
C GLN A 15 -14.78 1.57 4.29
N TRP A 16 -13.64 0.88 4.20
CA TRP A 16 -12.33 1.52 4.11
C TRP A 16 -12.20 2.38 2.85
N LEU A 17 -12.77 1.92 1.71
CA LEU A 17 -12.82 2.71 0.48
C LEU A 17 -13.70 3.97 0.64
N LYS A 18 -14.87 3.82 1.26
CA LYS A 18 -15.76 4.95 1.57
C LYS A 18 -15.09 5.97 2.49
N ALA A 19 -14.39 5.52 3.52
CA ALA A 19 -13.60 6.36 4.40
C ALA A 19 -12.45 7.07 3.64
N GLY A 20 -11.76 6.33 2.76
CA GLY A 20 -10.75 6.90 1.86
C GLY A 20 -11.31 8.01 0.99
N TRP A 21 -12.47 7.80 0.39
CA TRP A 21 -13.18 8.82 -0.39
C TRP A 21 -13.58 10.04 0.44
N ALA A 22 -14.06 9.82 1.66
CA ALA A 22 -14.44 10.91 2.57
C ALA A 22 -13.25 11.81 2.93
N ILE A 23 -12.08 11.23 3.21
CA ILE A 23 -10.84 11.98 3.48
C ILE A 23 -10.35 12.67 2.20
N PHE A 24 -10.30 11.97 1.07
CA PHE A 24 -9.87 12.50 -0.23
C PHE A 24 -10.62 13.79 -0.60
N LYS A 25 -11.95 13.79 -0.45
CA LYS A 25 -12.80 14.94 -0.78
C LYS A 25 -12.47 16.21 0.00
N THR A 26 -11.81 16.11 1.14
CA THR A 26 -11.48 17.29 1.97
C THR A 26 -10.41 18.17 1.32
N GLN A 27 -9.50 17.58 0.52
CA GLN A 27 -8.46 18.32 -0.19
C GLN A 27 -7.96 17.52 -1.42
N PRO A 28 -8.82 17.30 -2.45
CA PRO A 28 -8.57 16.34 -3.51
C PRO A 28 -7.33 16.69 -4.35
N MET A 29 -7.16 17.99 -4.66
CA MET A 29 -6.06 18.45 -5.52
C MET A 29 -4.68 18.10 -4.94
N THR A 30 -4.51 18.28 -3.63
CA THR A 30 -3.23 17.97 -2.98
C THR A 30 -2.95 16.46 -2.98
N PHE A 31 -3.94 15.62 -2.70
CA PHE A 31 -3.77 14.17 -2.76
C PHE A 31 -3.48 13.67 -4.18
N MET A 32 -4.16 14.24 -5.19
CA MET A 32 -3.86 13.92 -6.60
C MET A 32 -2.43 14.31 -6.97
N LEU A 33 -1.99 15.51 -6.61
CA LEU A 33 -0.63 15.97 -6.89
C LEU A 33 0.42 15.11 -6.18
N MET A 34 0.20 14.73 -4.92
CA MET A 34 1.08 13.79 -4.22
C MET A 34 1.16 12.44 -4.93
N TYR A 35 0.02 11.90 -5.36
CA TYR A 35 -0.02 10.64 -6.09
C TYR A 35 0.69 10.75 -7.44
N ILE A 36 0.41 11.79 -8.23
CA ILE A 36 1.07 12.03 -9.52
C ILE A 36 2.59 12.14 -9.32
N PHE A 37 3.03 12.86 -8.29
CA PHE A 37 4.46 12.95 -7.98
C PHE A 37 5.07 11.55 -7.68
N MET A 38 4.39 10.73 -6.87
CA MET A 38 4.82 9.35 -6.60
C MET A 38 4.85 8.51 -7.88
N ALA A 39 3.84 8.65 -8.73
CA ALA A 39 3.77 7.94 -10.02
C ALA A 39 4.93 8.34 -10.95
N VAL A 40 5.23 9.64 -11.04
CA VAL A 40 6.38 10.14 -11.84
C VAL A 40 7.70 9.55 -11.31
N VAL A 41 7.91 9.55 -9.99
CA VAL A 41 9.11 8.93 -9.39
C VAL A 41 9.18 7.43 -9.71
N SER A 42 8.04 6.73 -9.71
CA SER A 42 7.97 5.30 -10.05
C SER A 42 8.25 5.01 -11.54
N LEU A 43 8.13 6.00 -12.42
CA LEU A 43 8.44 5.88 -13.85
C LEU A 43 9.90 6.24 -14.18
N LEU A 44 10.66 6.82 -13.25
CA LEU A 44 12.06 7.17 -13.47
C LEU A 44 12.93 6.01 -13.98
N PRO A 45 12.74 4.75 -13.54
CA PRO A 45 13.48 3.60 -14.04
C PRO A 45 13.42 3.40 -15.55
N LEU A 46 12.38 3.90 -16.22
CA LEU A 46 12.24 3.81 -17.68
C LEU A 46 13.30 4.62 -18.45
N PHE A 47 13.91 5.63 -17.79
CA PHE A 47 14.91 6.50 -18.44
C PHE A 47 16.33 5.97 -18.29
N ALA A 48 16.69 5.38 -17.15
CA ALA A 48 18.00 4.78 -16.95
C ALA A 48 18.02 3.80 -15.76
N PRO A 49 18.83 2.73 -15.83
CA PRO A 49 18.88 1.71 -14.76
C PRO A 49 19.20 2.24 -13.37
N ILE A 50 20.03 3.31 -13.26
CA ILE A 50 20.36 3.92 -11.96
C ILE A 50 19.14 4.44 -11.22
N PHE A 51 18.10 4.85 -11.94
CA PHE A 51 16.88 5.36 -11.33
C PHE A 51 16.02 4.28 -10.64
N HIS A 52 16.27 2.98 -10.89
CA HIS A 52 15.66 1.92 -10.10
C HIS A 52 16.02 2.02 -8.62
N ILE A 53 17.28 2.34 -8.32
CA ILE A 53 17.76 2.49 -6.95
C ILE A 53 17.09 3.71 -6.30
N ILE A 54 16.99 4.83 -7.02
CA ILE A 54 16.35 6.06 -6.52
C ILE A 54 14.88 5.81 -6.25
N ALA A 55 14.14 5.21 -7.18
CA ALA A 55 12.73 4.91 -7.05
C ALA A 55 12.47 3.93 -5.88
N ALA A 56 13.24 2.85 -5.78
CA ALA A 56 13.10 1.85 -4.73
C ALA A 56 13.38 2.43 -3.34
N LEU A 57 14.41 3.27 -3.20
CA LEU A 57 14.77 3.85 -1.91
C LEU A 57 13.86 5.00 -1.51
N SER A 58 13.34 5.80 -2.46
CA SER A 58 12.42 6.91 -2.17
C SER A 58 10.98 6.44 -1.90
N GLY A 59 10.56 5.33 -2.48
CA GLY A 59 9.19 4.80 -2.37
C GLY A 59 8.66 4.73 -0.94
N PRO A 60 9.37 4.11 0.02
CA PRO A 60 8.94 4.06 1.42
C PRO A 60 8.77 5.43 2.07
N PHE A 61 9.63 6.40 1.75
CA PHE A 61 9.54 7.76 2.27
C PHE A 61 8.31 8.48 1.72
N LEU A 62 8.11 8.43 0.41
CA LEU A 62 6.96 9.07 -0.24
C LEU A 62 5.64 8.47 0.23
N SER A 63 5.58 7.13 0.37
CA SER A 63 4.41 6.46 0.93
C SER A 63 4.15 6.88 2.38
N ALA A 64 5.19 6.98 3.22
CA ALA A 64 5.05 7.45 4.60
C ALA A 64 4.58 8.91 4.65
N GLY A 65 5.07 9.79 3.75
CA GLY A 65 4.64 11.18 3.64
C GLY A 65 3.18 11.31 3.19
N PHE A 66 2.77 10.49 2.22
CA PHE A 66 1.37 10.43 1.81
C PHE A 66 0.45 10.01 2.97
N TYR A 67 0.83 8.97 3.74
CA TYR A 67 0.07 8.53 4.92
C TYR A 67 0.08 9.56 6.05
N LEU A 68 1.17 10.31 6.22
CA LEU A 68 1.21 11.41 7.17
C LEU A 68 0.22 12.53 6.79
N ALA A 69 0.10 12.84 5.50
CA ALA A 69 -0.92 13.77 4.99
C ALA A 69 -2.35 13.26 5.28
N VAL A 70 -2.59 11.94 5.20
CA VAL A 70 -3.88 11.34 5.59
C VAL A 70 -4.18 11.60 7.07
N ILE A 71 -3.21 11.36 7.98
CA ILE A 71 -3.37 11.65 9.41
C ILE A 71 -3.64 13.13 9.65
N ASN A 72 -2.89 14.02 8.98
CA ASN A 72 -3.10 15.46 9.10
C ASN A 72 -4.53 15.85 8.71
N LYS A 73 -5.09 15.25 7.67
CA LYS A 73 -6.49 15.50 7.28
C LYS A 73 -7.50 14.93 8.27
N GLN A 74 -7.24 13.77 8.87
CA GLN A 74 -8.09 13.19 9.91
C GLN A 74 -8.21 14.09 11.15
N ILE A 75 -7.18 14.88 11.43
CA ILE A 75 -7.17 15.89 12.53
C ILE A 75 -7.46 17.32 12.03
N ASN A 76 -8.08 17.45 10.86
CA ASN A 76 -8.48 18.71 10.23
C ASN A 76 -7.35 19.71 9.95
N LYS A 77 -6.10 19.26 9.84
CA LYS A 77 -4.99 20.12 9.41
C LYS A 77 -4.96 20.24 7.89
N PRO A 78 -4.64 21.44 7.36
CA PRO A 78 -4.37 21.60 5.92
C PRO A 78 -3.09 20.86 5.54
N ILE A 79 -3.04 20.31 4.32
CA ILE A 79 -1.88 19.62 3.77
C ILE A 79 -1.34 20.34 2.55
N LYS A 80 -0.02 20.21 2.32
CA LYS A 80 0.69 20.76 1.16
C LYS A 80 1.42 19.63 0.45
N LEU A 81 1.70 19.80 -0.84
CA LEU A 81 2.50 18.82 -1.59
C LEU A 81 3.87 18.57 -0.93
N ALA A 82 4.48 19.60 -0.36
CA ALA A 82 5.77 19.49 0.32
C ALA A 82 5.76 18.54 1.54
N ASP A 83 4.61 18.30 2.16
CA ASP A 83 4.50 17.42 3.33
C ASP A 83 4.86 15.95 3.00
N ILE A 84 4.82 15.58 1.71
CA ILE A 84 5.26 14.25 1.25
C ILE A 84 6.74 13.99 1.55
N PHE A 85 7.55 15.04 1.70
CA PHE A 85 8.97 14.96 1.99
C PHE A 85 9.31 14.97 3.48
N GLU A 86 8.36 15.20 4.38
CA GLU A 86 8.62 15.22 5.82
C GLU A 86 9.34 13.97 6.36
N PRO A 87 9.03 12.73 5.89
CA PRO A 87 9.72 11.55 6.38
C PRO A 87 11.23 11.52 6.11
N PHE A 88 11.72 12.23 5.09
CA PHE A 88 13.16 12.35 4.81
C PHE A 88 13.91 13.12 5.91
N ALA A 89 13.23 14.05 6.57
CA ALA A 89 13.77 14.83 7.67
C ALA A 89 13.50 14.21 9.05
N ALA A 90 12.68 13.14 9.14
CA ALA A 90 12.26 12.51 10.38
C ALA A 90 13.43 11.83 11.12
N LYS A 91 14.00 12.51 12.13
CA LYS A 91 15.09 11.98 12.95
C LYS A 91 14.68 10.67 13.63
N GLY A 92 15.56 9.65 13.57
CA GLY A 92 15.32 8.32 14.17
C GLY A 92 14.47 7.37 13.34
N ARG A 93 13.66 7.85 12.37
CA ARG A 93 12.80 7.01 11.52
C ARG A 93 13.32 6.85 10.10
N ARG A 94 14.03 7.85 9.57
CA ARG A 94 14.56 7.84 8.20
C ARG A 94 15.45 6.63 7.89
N LEU A 95 16.31 6.21 8.83
CA LEU A 95 17.19 5.06 8.61
C LEU A 95 16.38 3.74 8.49
N HIS A 96 15.29 3.62 9.24
CA HIS A 96 14.44 2.44 9.15
C HIS A 96 13.65 2.41 7.85
N LEU A 97 13.16 3.55 7.35
CA LEU A 97 12.53 3.64 6.03
C LEU A 97 13.52 3.32 4.90
N PHE A 98 14.76 3.81 5.01
CA PHE A 98 15.82 3.47 4.05
C PHE A 98 16.07 1.96 4.01
N ARG A 99 16.14 1.30 5.19
CA ARG A 99 16.23 -0.17 5.26
C ARG A 99 15.03 -0.85 4.59
N VAL A 100 13.80 -0.35 4.77
CA VAL A 100 12.63 -0.88 4.06
C VAL A 100 12.84 -0.84 2.56
N GLY A 101 13.34 0.27 1.99
CA GLY A 101 13.67 0.39 0.58
C GLY A 101 14.69 -0.65 0.11
N ILE A 102 15.75 -0.90 0.90
CA ILE A 102 16.74 -1.95 0.60
C ILE A 102 16.07 -3.34 0.57
N TYR A 103 15.22 -3.66 1.56
CA TYR A 103 14.52 -4.95 1.58
C TYR A 103 13.53 -5.09 0.43
N GLN A 104 12.83 -4.02 0.04
CA GLN A 104 11.96 -4.01 -1.13
C GLN A 104 12.75 -4.23 -2.43
N MET A 105 13.91 -3.60 -2.56
CA MET A 105 14.81 -3.83 -3.70
C MET A 105 15.30 -5.28 -3.74
N ALA A 106 15.69 -5.86 -2.60
CA ALA A 106 16.07 -7.27 -2.53
C ALA A 106 14.91 -8.21 -2.91
N GLY A 107 13.67 -7.89 -2.47
CA GLY A 107 12.47 -8.61 -2.87
C GLY A 107 12.21 -8.53 -4.38
N ALA A 108 12.39 -7.35 -4.98
CA ALA A 108 12.26 -7.16 -6.43
C ALA A 108 13.31 -7.96 -7.20
N LEU A 109 14.58 -7.95 -6.75
CA LEU A 109 15.64 -8.78 -7.35
C LEU A 109 15.32 -10.26 -7.28
N LEU A 110 14.83 -10.75 -6.13
CA LEU A 110 14.39 -12.13 -5.97
C LEU A 110 13.29 -12.49 -6.99
N LEU A 111 12.29 -11.62 -7.16
CA LEU A 111 11.23 -11.83 -8.16
C LEU A 111 11.76 -11.83 -9.59
N THR A 112 12.72 -10.95 -9.90
CA THR A 112 13.39 -10.94 -11.21
C THR A 112 14.15 -12.24 -11.46
N MET A 113 14.85 -12.78 -10.45
CA MET A 113 15.51 -14.07 -10.56
C MET A 113 14.51 -15.22 -10.77
N VAL A 114 13.40 -15.23 -10.01
CA VAL A 114 12.32 -16.20 -10.18
C VAL A 114 11.72 -16.11 -11.59
N ALA A 115 11.44 -14.90 -12.09
CA ALA A 115 10.94 -14.68 -13.44
C ALA A 115 11.94 -15.18 -14.50
N GLY A 116 13.23 -14.90 -14.32
CA GLY A 116 14.28 -15.36 -15.25
C GLY A 116 14.39 -16.88 -15.36
N VAL A 117 14.14 -17.59 -14.24
CA VAL A 117 14.10 -19.06 -14.26
C VAL A 117 12.80 -19.59 -14.87
N LEU A 118 11.64 -19.06 -14.45
CA LEU A 118 10.34 -19.53 -14.92
C LEU A 118 10.10 -19.26 -16.40
N PHE A 119 10.54 -18.11 -16.91
CA PHE A 119 10.29 -17.66 -18.27
C PHE A 119 11.54 -17.73 -19.16
N SER A 120 12.48 -18.65 -18.86
CA SER A 120 13.70 -18.85 -19.64
C SER A 120 13.42 -19.22 -21.08
N ASP A 121 12.40 -20.05 -21.34
CA ASP A 121 12.03 -20.50 -22.68
C ASP A 121 11.50 -19.34 -23.53
N VAL A 122 10.72 -18.43 -22.91
CA VAL A 122 10.27 -17.20 -23.57
C VAL A 122 11.45 -16.29 -23.90
N ALA A 123 12.39 -16.13 -22.95
CA ALA A 123 13.58 -15.30 -23.18
C ALA A 123 14.39 -15.84 -24.37
N THR A 124 14.62 -17.15 -24.41
CA THR A 124 15.34 -17.80 -25.51
C THR A 124 14.59 -17.69 -26.85
N ALA A 125 13.26 -17.84 -26.82
CA ALA A 125 12.43 -17.68 -28.01
C ALA A 125 12.48 -16.23 -28.55
N LEU A 126 12.48 -15.23 -27.66
CA LEU A 126 12.58 -13.81 -28.02
C LEU A 126 13.95 -13.44 -28.63
N GLU A 127 15.04 -14.11 -28.26
CA GLU A 127 16.35 -13.90 -28.87
C GLU A 127 16.38 -14.27 -30.36
N SER A 128 15.49 -15.17 -30.80
CA SER A 128 15.36 -15.56 -32.20
C SER A 128 14.53 -14.58 -33.04
N VAL A 129 13.91 -13.60 -32.43
CA VAL A 129 12.99 -12.64 -33.06
C VAL A 129 13.75 -11.48 -33.71
N GLY A 130 13.47 -11.22 -34.98
CA GLY A 130 14.06 -10.08 -35.71
C GLY A 130 13.34 -8.75 -35.41
N PRO A 131 13.97 -7.61 -35.70
CA PRO A 131 13.40 -6.27 -35.41
C PRO A 131 12.12 -5.94 -36.18
N ASN A 132 11.77 -6.71 -37.23
CA ASN A 132 10.58 -6.51 -38.06
C ASN A 132 9.51 -7.61 -37.90
N THR A 133 9.54 -8.37 -36.80
CA THR A 133 8.54 -9.43 -36.53
C THR A 133 7.16 -8.83 -36.30
N ASP A 134 6.14 -9.43 -36.90
CA ASP A 134 4.74 -9.02 -36.71
C ASP A 134 4.33 -9.14 -35.24
N PRO A 135 3.65 -8.12 -34.65
CA PRO A 135 3.19 -8.16 -33.27
C PRO A 135 2.32 -9.39 -32.93
N ASN A 136 1.53 -9.91 -33.90
CA ASN A 136 0.72 -11.10 -33.69
C ASN A 136 1.55 -12.38 -33.63
N GLU A 137 2.61 -12.46 -34.43
CA GLU A 137 3.59 -13.55 -34.39
C GLU A 137 4.33 -13.55 -33.05
N LEU A 138 4.72 -12.37 -32.56
CA LEU A 138 5.35 -12.18 -31.26
C LEU A 138 4.44 -12.64 -30.11
N ILE A 139 3.15 -12.27 -30.14
CA ILE A 139 2.16 -12.72 -29.15
C ILE A 139 2.00 -14.25 -29.20
N GLY A 140 1.91 -14.82 -30.39
CA GLY A 140 1.82 -16.27 -30.57
C GLY A 140 3.03 -17.02 -30.01
N LEU A 141 4.23 -16.50 -30.28
CA LEU A 141 5.49 -17.05 -29.78
C LEU A 141 5.57 -16.99 -28.24
N ILE A 142 5.19 -15.86 -27.63
CA ILE A 142 5.14 -15.73 -26.18
C ILE A 142 4.11 -16.73 -25.61
N ALA A 143 2.90 -16.78 -26.17
CA ALA A 143 1.84 -17.65 -25.68
C ALA A 143 2.18 -19.15 -25.77
N SER A 144 2.95 -19.57 -26.79
CA SER A 144 3.37 -20.96 -26.96
C SER A 144 4.50 -21.39 -26.01
N ASN A 145 5.25 -20.43 -25.45
CA ASN A 145 6.40 -20.69 -24.56
C ASN A 145 6.12 -20.34 -23.08
N ILE A 146 4.87 -20.02 -22.72
CA ILE A 146 4.44 -19.80 -21.33
C ILE A 146 3.43 -20.85 -20.92
N SER A 147 3.70 -21.56 -19.83
CA SER A 147 2.72 -22.46 -19.23
C SER A 147 1.86 -21.77 -18.18
N PHE A 148 0.62 -22.23 -18.02
CA PHE A 148 -0.26 -21.74 -16.94
C PHE A 148 0.37 -21.93 -15.55
N ALA A 149 1.13 -23.03 -15.35
CA ALA A 149 1.79 -23.32 -14.08
C ALA A 149 2.87 -22.27 -13.75
N GLU A 150 3.69 -21.86 -14.71
CA GLU A 150 4.72 -20.83 -14.53
C GLU A 150 4.10 -19.48 -14.16
N VAL A 151 3.05 -19.08 -14.88
CA VAL A 151 2.30 -17.86 -14.55
C VAL A 151 1.71 -17.94 -13.14
N ALA A 152 1.10 -19.06 -12.77
CA ALA A 152 0.51 -19.25 -11.45
C ALA A 152 1.56 -19.15 -10.33
N VAL A 153 2.71 -19.82 -10.50
CA VAL A 153 3.83 -19.76 -9.53
C VAL A 153 4.35 -18.33 -9.40
N PHE A 154 4.54 -17.63 -10.52
CA PHE A 154 5.01 -16.23 -10.50
C PHE A 154 4.01 -15.31 -9.81
N VAL A 155 2.72 -15.42 -10.12
CA VAL A 155 1.65 -14.62 -9.49
C VAL A 155 1.56 -14.89 -7.98
N ILE A 156 1.71 -16.14 -7.56
CA ILE A 156 1.75 -16.48 -6.12
C ILE A 156 2.96 -15.85 -5.46
N ALA A 157 4.15 -15.99 -6.04
CA ALA A 157 5.39 -15.41 -5.48
C ALA A 157 5.28 -13.88 -5.37
N GLN A 158 4.82 -13.22 -6.44
CA GLN A 158 4.56 -11.77 -6.47
C GLN A 158 3.57 -11.36 -5.38
N SER A 159 2.46 -12.10 -5.24
CA SER A 159 1.42 -11.81 -4.25
C SER A 159 1.94 -11.93 -2.82
N VAL A 160 2.72 -12.96 -2.51
CA VAL A 160 3.33 -13.16 -1.20
C VAL A 160 4.27 -12.00 -0.85
N ILE A 161 5.13 -11.58 -1.78
CA ILE A 161 6.03 -10.45 -1.56
C ILE A 161 5.24 -9.14 -1.38
N MET A 162 4.24 -8.89 -2.21
CA MET A 162 3.37 -7.70 -2.05
C MET A 162 2.67 -7.68 -0.69
N MET A 163 2.08 -8.79 -0.27
CA MET A 163 1.43 -8.89 1.05
C MET A 163 2.42 -8.71 2.20
N ALA A 164 3.64 -9.25 2.06
CA ALA A 164 4.69 -9.11 3.07
C ALA A 164 5.08 -7.64 3.29
N PHE A 165 5.19 -6.86 2.22
CA PHE A 165 5.60 -5.45 2.30
C PHE A 165 4.45 -4.45 2.47
N ALA A 166 3.21 -4.85 2.27
CA ALA A 166 2.05 -3.96 2.19
C ALA A 166 1.89 -3.02 3.40
N PHE A 167 2.07 -3.54 4.62
CA PHE A 167 1.94 -2.75 5.85
C PHE A 167 3.28 -2.43 6.54
N VAL A 168 4.43 -2.73 5.91
CA VAL A 168 5.75 -2.50 6.53
C VAL A 168 6.03 -1.00 6.71
N VAL A 169 5.79 -0.19 5.67
CA VAL A 169 6.02 1.25 5.75
C VAL A 169 5.26 1.91 6.90
N PRO A 170 3.92 1.73 7.03
CA PRO A 170 3.20 2.33 8.14
C PRO A 170 3.58 1.74 9.50
N GLN A 171 3.92 0.44 9.63
CA GLN A 171 4.41 -0.12 10.89
C GLN A 171 5.75 0.50 11.32
N VAL A 172 6.67 0.64 10.38
CA VAL A 172 7.99 1.22 10.65
C VAL A 172 7.89 2.71 11.00
N PHE A 173 7.09 3.47 10.25
CA PHE A 173 7.04 4.92 10.40
C PHE A 173 6.14 5.36 11.56
N PHE A 174 4.94 4.79 11.71
CA PHE A 174 3.98 5.25 12.72
C PHE A 174 4.06 4.47 14.03
N GLN A 175 4.32 3.15 13.99
CA GLN A 175 4.46 2.34 15.20
C GLN A 175 5.90 2.25 15.72
N GLY A 176 6.89 2.69 14.91
CA GLY A 176 8.30 2.64 15.30
C GLY A 176 8.90 1.23 15.31
N GLU A 177 8.33 0.27 14.57
CA GLU A 177 8.90 -1.06 14.48
C GLU A 177 10.26 -1.01 13.76
N LYS A 178 11.29 -1.52 14.42
CA LYS A 178 12.68 -1.46 13.93
C LYS A 178 13.08 -2.72 13.18
N ARG A 179 12.38 -3.84 13.42
CA ARG A 179 12.68 -5.16 12.86
C ARG A 179 11.84 -5.40 11.61
N ILE A 180 12.42 -5.20 10.44
CA ILE A 180 11.72 -5.28 9.14
C ILE A 180 11.07 -6.66 8.95
N PHE A 181 11.78 -7.76 9.23
CA PHE A 181 11.23 -9.12 9.15
C PHE A 181 10.02 -9.34 10.06
N HIS A 182 10.02 -8.72 11.25
CA HIS A 182 8.86 -8.79 12.14
C HIS A 182 7.68 -8.03 11.54
N ALA A 183 7.91 -6.83 11.00
CA ALA A 183 6.88 -6.06 10.29
C ALA A 183 6.31 -6.83 9.08
N MET A 184 7.17 -7.52 8.30
CA MET A 184 6.73 -8.37 7.19
C MET A 184 5.84 -9.53 7.66
N LYS A 185 6.25 -10.23 8.71
CA LYS A 185 5.43 -11.31 9.32
C LYS A 185 4.08 -10.79 9.81
N CYS A 186 4.06 -9.63 10.47
CA CYS A 186 2.81 -8.99 10.92
C CYS A 186 1.95 -8.57 9.73
N SER A 187 2.56 -8.09 8.62
CA SER A 187 1.84 -7.76 7.40
C SER A 187 1.17 -8.99 6.78
N LEU A 188 1.90 -10.10 6.63
CA LEU A 188 1.35 -11.37 6.14
C LEU A 188 0.23 -11.90 7.06
N ALA A 189 0.42 -11.87 8.38
CA ALA A 189 -0.59 -12.28 9.33
C ALA A 189 -1.85 -11.41 9.24
N ALA A 190 -1.72 -10.09 9.03
CA ALA A 190 -2.85 -9.19 8.83
C ALA A 190 -3.64 -9.54 7.56
N PHE A 191 -2.96 -9.85 6.46
CA PHE A 191 -3.61 -10.34 5.24
C PHE A 191 -4.32 -11.66 5.46
N TYR A 192 -3.67 -12.63 6.11
CA TYR A 192 -4.26 -13.93 6.39
C TYR A 192 -5.54 -13.83 7.25
N HIS A 193 -5.47 -13.05 8.33
CA HIS A 193 -6.63 -12.88 9.22
C HIS A 193 -7.74 -11.99 8.64
N ASN A 194 -7.44 -11.14 7.67
CA ASN A 194 -8.38 -10.21 7.04
C ASN A 194 -8.54 -10.45 5.53
N MET A 195 -8.25 -11.68 5.06
CA MET A 195 -8.26 -12.01 3.64
C MET A 195 -9.57 -11.59 2.96
N ALA A 196 -10.73 -11.91 3.55
CA ALA A 196 -12.03 -11.57 2.96
C ALA A 196 -12.24 -10.05 2.79
N ALA A 197 -11.84 -9.24 3.81
CA ALA A 197 -12.01 -7.79 3.75
C ALA A 197 -11.02 -7.15 2.76
N LEU A 198 -9.74 -7.58 2.77
CA LEU A 198 -8.71 -7.05 1.88
C LEU A 198 -8.91 -7.53 0.43
N SER A 199 -9.39 -8.76 0.22
CA SER A 199 -9.71 -9.24 -1.13
C SER A 199 -10.91 -8.47 -1.73
N LEU A 200 -11.97 -8.24 -0.96
CA LEU A 200 -13.10 -7.43 -1.43
C LEU A 200 -12.66 -5.98 -1.71
N TYR A 201 -11.81 -5.41 -0.84
CA TYR A 201 -11.21 -4.11 -1.07
C TYR A 201 -10.43 -4.07 -2.40
N GLY A 202 -9.51 -5.02 -2.60
CA GLY A 202 -8.70 -5.11 -3.81
C GLY A 202 -9.54 -5.35 -5.07
N LEU A 203 -10.57 -6.21 -4.98
CA LEU A 203 -11.49 -6.49 -6.09
C LEU A 203 -12.25 -5.24 -6.53
N VAL A 204 -12.78 -4.46 -5.59
CA VAL A 204 -13.49 -3.21 -5.90
C VAL A 204 -12.55 -2.20 -6.54
N VAL A 205 -11.33 -2.02 -5.99
CA VAL A 205 -10.31 -1.14 -6.60
C VAL A 205 -9.96 -1.61 -8.01
N ALA A 206 -9.71 -2.91 -8.20
CA ALA A 206 -9.39 -3.48 -9.50
C ALA A 206 -10.53 -3.25 -10.51
N ALA A 207 -11.79 -3.44 -10.10
CA ALA A 207 -12.95 -3.17 -10.96
C ALA A 207 -12.98 -1.72 -11.44
N PHE A 208 -12.72 -0.75 -10.55
CA PHE A 208 -12.65 0.66 -10.92
C PHE A 208 -11.47 0.97 -11.86
N ILE A 209 -10.32 0.34 -11.65
CA ILE A 209 -9.15 0.50 -12.55
C ILE A 209 -9.46 -0.07 -13.92
N VAL A 210 -10.03 -1.28 -14.01
CA VAL A 210 -10.44 -1.89 -15.29
C VAL A 210 -11.47 -1.02 -16.00
N ALA A 211 -12.46 -0.49 -15.28
CA ALA A 211 -13.44 0.45 -15.82
C ALA A 211 -12.82 1.78 -16.32
N SER A 212 -11.61 2.12 -15.88
CA SER A 212 -10.89 3.31 -16.33
C SER A 212 -10.15 3.12 -17.66
N ILE A 213 -9.94 1.88 -18.11
CA ILE A 213 -9.18 1.59 -19.35
C ILE A 213 -9.80 2.27 -20.58
N PRO A 214 -11.12 2.18 -20.85
CA PRO A 214 -11.73 2.84 -22.00
C PRO A 214 -11.62 4.37 -21.95
N LEU A 215 -11.38 4.94 -20.76
CA LEU A 215 -11.23 6.37 -20.52
C LEU A 215 -9.74 6.79 -20.43
N SER A 216 -8.87 6.05 -21.12
CA SER A 216 -7.41 6.31 -21.15
C SER A 216 -6.78 6.43 -19.76
N MET A 217 -7.28 5.67 -18.78
CA MET A 217 -6.82 5.63 -17.38
C MET A 217 -6.90 6.97 -16.62
N ILE A 218 -7.57 7.99 -17.19
CA ILE A 218 -7.74 9.31 -16.54
C ILE A 218 -8.40 9.18 -15.15
N PRO A 219 -9.47 8.38 -14.95
CA PRO A 219 -10.06 8.20 -13.63
C PRO A 219 -9.12 7.59 -12.59
N ALA A 220 -8.10 6.86 -13.03
CA ALA A 220 -7.10 6.27 -12.12
C ALA A 220 -6.37 7.32 -11.26
N ILE A 221 -6.22 8.55 -11.77
CA ILE A 221 -5.63 9.69 -11.03
C ILE A 221 -6.43 10.02 -9.76
N ILE A 222 -7.72 9.72 -9.74
CA ILE A 222 -8.61 9.90 -8.59
C ILE A 222 -8.72 8.59 -7.79
N ILE A 223 -8.90 7.47 -8.48
CA ILE A 223 -9.12 6.16 -7.84
C ILE A 223 -7.91 5.73 -6.99
N MET A 224 -6.71 5.91 -7.51
CA MET A 224 -5.50 5.45 -6.82
C MET A 224 -5.20 6.19 -5.50
N PRO A 225 -5.23 7.54 -5.41
CA PRO A 225 -5.09 8.19 -4.10
C PRO A 225 -6.22 7.81 -3.13
N VAL A 226 -7.45 7.64 -3.58
CA VAL A 226 -8.56 7.15 -2.73
C VAL A 226 -8.25 5.74 -2.21
N ALA A 227 -7.77 4.86 -3.09
CA ALA A 227 -7.36 3.52 -2.70
C ALA A 227 -6.17 3.55 -1.71
N MET A 228 -5.16 4.39 -1.91
CA MET A 228 -4.05 4.52 -0.96
C MET A 228 -4.51 5.01 0.41
N ILE A 229 -5.43 5.99 0.46
CA ILE A 229 -6.02 6.49 1.71
C ILE A 229 -6.82 5.37 2.40
N GLY A 230 -7.71 4.70 1.67
CA GLY A 230 -8.51 3.58 2.19
C GLY A 230 -7.65 2.42 2.70
N PHE A 231 -6.56 2.11 2.01
CA PHE A 231 -5.59 1.10 2.44
C PHE A 231 -4.90 1.50 3.76
N PHE A 232 -4.54 2.78 3.90
CA PHE A 232 -3.98 3.28 5.16
C PHE A 232 -5.01 3.27 6.31
N VAL A 233 -6.28 3.58 6.01
CA VAL A 233 -7.38 3.43 7.00
C VAL A 233 -7.53 1.98 7.43
N SER A 234 -7.38 1.00 6.51
CA SER A 234 -7.39 -0.42 6.88
C SER A 234 -6.24 -0.77 7.83
N PHE A 235 -5.05 -0.24 7.58
CA PHE A 235 -3.91 -0.37 8.49
C PHE A 235 -4.23 0.19 9.90
N GLN A 236 -4.78 1.40 9.97
CA GLN A 236 -5.17 2.01 11.24
C GLN A 236 -6.19 1.13 11.98
N ALA A 237 -7.19 0.59 11.28
CA ALA A 237 -8.20 -0.26 11.87
C ALA A 237 -7.60 -1.57 12.44
N MET A 238 -6.65 -2.19 11.73
CA MET A 238 -6.06 -3.48 12.11
C MET A 238 -4.98 -3.38 13.18
N PHE A 239 -4.17 -2.30 13.15
CA PHE A 239 -2.94 -2.22 13.91
C PHE A 239 -2.91 -1.10 14.97
N MET A 240 -3.80 -0.09 14.88
CA MET A 240 -3.83 0.98 15.86
C MET A 240 -4.99 0.77 16.85
N PRO A 241 -4.74 0.90 18.17
CA PRO A 241 -5.83 0.88 19.14
C PRO A 241 -6.74 2.10 18.92
N ILE A 242 -8.05 1.89 18.95
CA ILE A 242 -9.01 2.99 18.88
C ILE A 242 -8.92 3.77 20.20
N ILE A 243 -8.40 4.99 20.13
CA ILE A 243 -8.36 5.92 21.28
C ILE A 243 -9.77 6.39 21.67
N VAL A 244 -10.78 6.13 20.84
CA VAL A 244 -12.16 6.59 20.98
C VAL A 244 -12.91 5.92 22.12
N GLU A 245 -12.65 4.62 22.43
CA GLU A 245 -13.36 3.92 23.50
C GLU A 245 -13.04 4.43 24.90
N LYS A 246 -11.87 5.06 25.09
CA LYS A 246 -11.47 5.53 26.43
C LYS A 246 -12.17 6.83 26.85
N LYS A 247 -12.53 7.70 25.90
CA LYS A 247 -13.26 8.94 26.21
C LYS A 247 -14.71 8.69 26.60
N GLU A 248 -15.37 7.75 25.95
CA GLU A 248 -16.78 7.43 26.23
C GLU A 248 -16.95 6.68 27.56
N ASN A 249 -15.99 5.83 27.94
CA ASN A 249 -15.97 5.14 29.22
C ASN A 249 -15.56 6.08 30.37
N ASP A 250 -14.64 7.02 30.15
CA ASP A 250 -14.25 8.02 31.16
C ASP A 250 -15.35 9.08 31.36
N GLU A 251 -16.13 9.42 30.35
CA GLU A 251 -17.25 10.35 30.42
C GLU A 251 -18.45 9.70 31.10
N ASN A 252 -18.74 8.43 30.80
CA ASN A 252 -19.80 7.65 31.48
C ASN A 252 -19.44 7.30 32.93
N ALA A 253 -18.16 7.09 33.25
CA ALA A 253 -17.70 6.89 34.63
C ALA A 253 -17.80 8.17 35.47
N ASN A 254 -17.54 9.35 34.89
CA ASN A 254 -17.70 10.63 35.57
C ASN A 254 -19.19 11.01 35.77
N ILE A 255 -20.08 10.65 34.84
CA ILE A 255 -21.53 10.89 34.99
C ILE A 255 -22.11 10.01 36.09
N SER A 256 -21.69 8.74 36.20
CA SER A 256 -22.16 7.84 37.25
C SER A 256 -21.64 8.19 38.64
N GLN A 257 -20.48 8.86 38.76
CA GLN A 257 -19.98 9.37 40.07
C GLN A 257 -20.63 10.69 40.50
N SER A 258 -21.10 11.50 39.54
CA SER A 258 -21.79 12.76 39.88
C SER A 258 -23.23 12.54 40.34
N ASP A 259 -23.87 11.41 39.99
CA ASP A 259 -25.26 11.12 40.37
C ASP A 259 -25.38 10.36 41.72
N SER A 260 -24.28 9.74 42.20
CA SER A 260 -24.26 9.04 43.49
C SER A 260 -24.02 9.95 44.70
N GLY A 261 -23.76 11.26 44.49
CA GLY A 261 -23.46 12.24 45.57
C GLY A 261 -24.64 13.13 45.99
N ARG A 262 -25.90 12.84 45.53
CA ARG A 262 -27.01 13.78 45.74
C ARG A 262 -28.24 13.19 46.45
N PHE A 263 -28.04 12.22 47.31
CA PHE A 263 -29.06 11.77 48.26
C PHE A 263 -28.38 11.54 49.61
N ASP A 264 -28.28 12.60 50.42
CA ASP A 264 -28.30 12.60 51.89
C ASP A 264 -28.20 14.04 52.37
N ALA A 265 -29.39 14.69 52.59
CA ALA A 265 -29.65 15.68 53.59
C ALA A 265 -31.16 15.96 53.67
#